data_d761adfad1845e0016567b90340663ba
#
_entry.id   d761adfad1845e0016567b90340663ba
#
_cell.length_a   1.000
_cell.length_b   1.000
_cell.length_c   1.000
_cell.angle_alpha   90.00
_cell.angle_beta   90.00
_cell.angle_gamma   90.00
#
_symmetry.space_group_name_H-M   'P 1'
#
loop_
_entity.id
_entity.type
_entity.pdbx_description
1 polymer ?
#
loop_
_entity_poly.entity_id
_entity_poly.type
_entity_poly.pdbx_seq_one_letter_code
_entity_poly.pdbx_strand_id
1 'polypeptide(L)'
;MDKIFKKIHHDIDKTGWHVLSVASDHPSDHYCYTIGLYKSFSMPEIVMKGLPIETMHMLVNDVVKSKPDFSNIDEKYVLVKGLLRNNFDLCLQKLDYDQIKEHIFYCSHFNSPNTFSVYQLYWPDTKNNLPISNECDSKVQQAQKWEFNDN
;
A
#
# COMPACT_ATOMS: atom_id res chain seq x y z
N MET A 1 -3.15 23.75 -13.34
CA MET A 1 -2.85 22.59 -12.49
C MET A 1 -4.01 21.62 -12.56
N ASP A 2 -3.69 20.39 -12.76
CA ASP A 2 -4.66 19.30 -12.88
C ASP A 2 -5.44 19.10 -11.57
N LYS A 3 -6.68 18.62 -11.71
CA LYS A 3 -7.59 18.43 -10.55
C LYS A 3 -7.05 17.40 -9.56
N ILE A 4 -6.35 16.38 -10.05
CA ILE A 4 -5.75 15.34 -9.20
C ILE A 4 -4.67 15.96 -8.32
N PHE A 5 -3.77 16.76 -8.87
CA PHE A 5 -2.73 17.44 -8.09
C PHE A 5 -3.33 18.35 -7.02
N LYS A 6 -4.37 19.08 -7.35
CA LYS A 6 -5.05 19.97 -6.39
C LYS A 6 -5.64 19.18 -5.22
N LYS A 7 -6.28 18.06 -5.52
CA LYS A 7 -6.89 17.21 -4.48
C LYS A 7 -5.82 16.61 -3.58
N ILE A 8 -4.70 16.15 -4.17
CA ILE A 8 -3.58 15.60 -3.40
C ILE A 8 -3.02 16.67 -2.46
N HIS A 9 -2.73 17.86 -2.96
CA HIS A 9 -2.23 18.97 -2.14
C HIS A 9 -3.20 19.32 -1.00
N HIS A 10 -4.50 19.40 -1.32
CA HIS A 10 -5.52 19.70 -0.32
C HIS A 10 -5.52 18.67 0.80
N ASP A 11 -5.49 17.39 0.47
CA ASP A 11 -5.53 16.31 1.46
C ASP A 11 -4.26 16.26 2.30
N ILE A 12 -3.09 16.47 1.69
CA ILE A 12 -1.83 16.51 2.42
C ILE A 12 -1.85 17.69 3.41
N ASP A 13 -2.31 18.86 2.99
CA ASP A 13 -2.39 20.03 3.87
C ASP A 13 -3.38 19.81 5.01
N LYS A 14 -4.49 19.13 4.75
CA LYS A 14 -5.55 18.91 5.73
C LYS A 14 -5.27 17.79 6.71
N THR A 15 -4.80 16.64 6.24
CA THR A 15 -4.64 15.42 7.05
C THR A 15 -3.24 14.85 7.05
N GLY A 16 -2.39 15.26 6.13
CA GLY A 16 -1.03 14.77 6.00
C GLY A 16 -0.81 13.78 4.86
N TRP A 17 -1.87 13.19 4.32
CA TRP A 17 -1.74 12.24 3.20
C TRP A 17 -3.00 12.17 2.35
N HIS A 18 -2.81 11.63 1.15
CA HIS A 18 -3.88 11.31 0.20
C HIS A 18 -3.77 9.85 -0.20
N VAL A 19 -4.89 9.17 -0.41
CA VAL A 19 -4.92 7.82 -0.98
C VAL A 19 -5.43 7.91 -2.41
N LEU A 20 -4.59 7.56 -3.37
CA LEU A 20 -4.94 7.57 -4.79
C LEU A 20 -5.30 6.15 -5.23
N SER A 21 -6.49 6.00 -5.80
CA SER A 21 -6.98 4.72 -6.30
C SER A 21 -6.85 4.65 -7.81
N VAL A 22 -6.38 3.50 -8.30
CA VAL A 22 -6.21 3.23 -9.72
C VAL A 22 -7.10 2.03 -10.09
N ALA A 23 -8.14 2.29 -10.86
CA ALA A 23 -9.06 1.25 -11.33
C ALA A 23 -8.52 0.59 -12.59
N SER A 24 -8.85 -0.68 -12.76
CA SER A 24 -8.50 -1.48 -13.94
C SER A 24 -9.72 -2.26 -14.39
N ASP A 25 -9.67 -2.84 -15.60
CA ASP A 25 -10.75 -3.66 -16.12
C ASP A 25 -10.98 -4.93 -15.30
N HIS A 26 -9.93 -5.46 -14.68
CA HIS A 26 -10.01 -6.62 -13.79
C HIS A 26 -9.90 -6.16 -12.33
N PRO A 27 -10.89 -6.52 -11.47
CA PRO A 27 -10.85 -6.12 -10.06
C PRO A 27 -9.56 -6.50 -9.33
N SER A 28 -8.94 -7.62 -9.70
CA SER A 28 -7.66 -8.04 -9.11
C SER A 28 -6.48 -7.13 -9.46
N ASP A 29 -6.65 -6.26 -10.47
CA ASP A 29 -5.61 -5.31 -10.88
C ASP A 29 -5.84 -3.91 -10.31
N HIS A 30 -6.95 -3.69 -9.60
CA HIS A 30 -7.16 -2.45 -8.87
C HIS A 30 -6.09 -2.29 -7.80
N TYR A 31 -5.59 -1.08 -7.63
CA TYR A 31 -4.66 -0.79 -6.54
C TYR A 31 -4.85 0.64 -6.05
N CYS A 32 -4.34 0.90 -4.87
CA CYS A 32 -4.27 2.25 -4.32
C CYS A 32 -2.92 2.45 -3.64
N TYR A 33 -2.54 3.71 -3.47
CA TYR A 33 -1.31 4.04 -2.77
C TYR A 33 -1.42 5.39 -2.09
N THR A 34 -0.59 5.58 -1.07
CA THR A 34 -0.54 6.82 -0.31
C THR A 34 0.42 7.82 -0.94
N ILE A 35 0.13 9.10 -0.73
CA ILE A 35 1.02 10.21 -1.08
C ILE A 35 1.04 11.16 0.11
N GLY A 36 2.22 11.46 0.62
CA GLY A 36 2.39 12.41 1.70
C GLY A 36 2.83 11.82 3.03
N LEU A 37 2.78 10.49 3.21
CA LEU A 37 3.20 9.88 4.49
C LEU A 37 4.66 10.17 4.80
N TYR A 38 5.52 10.07 3.80
CA TYR A 38 6.93 10.39 4.00
C TYR A 38 7.14 11.86 4.35
N LYS A 39 6.52 12.74 3.57
CA LYS A 39 6.65 14.19 3.75
C LYS A 39 6.11 14.66 5.10
N SER A 40 4.97 14.14 5.51
CA SER A 40 4.27 14.61 6.71
C SER A 40 4.75 13.93 7.99
N PHE A 41 5.10 12.63 7.93
CA PHE A 41 5.33 11.82 9.13
C PHE A 41 6.64 11.05 9.09
N SER A 42 7.44 11.18 8.04
CA SER A 42 8.65 10.38 7.83
C SER A 42 8.36 8.86 7.80
N MET A 43 7.15 8.51 7.39
CA MET A 43 6.72 7.12 7.23
C MET A 43 6.94 6.65 5.80
N PRO A 44 7.14 5.33 5.58
CA PRO A 44 7.09 4.79 4.24
C PRO A 44 5.73 5.04 3.59
N GLU A 45 5.70 5.17 2.27
CA GLU A 45 4.43 5.17 1.54
C GLU A 45 3.91 3.74 1.43
N ILE A 46 2.60 3.58 1.29
CA ILE A 46 1.94 2.28 1.31
C ILE A 46 1.18 2.08 0.01
N VAL A 47 1.29 0.89 -0.58
CA VAL A 47 0.51 0.47 -1.74
C VAL A 47 -0.25 -0.82 -1.40
N MET A 48 -1.46 -0.97 -1.94
CA MET A 48 -2.28 -2.15 -1.73
C MET A 48 -2.96 -2.53 -3.05
N LYS A 49 -3.13 -3.83 -3.29
CA LYS A 49 -3.62 -4.35 -4.57
C LYS A 49 -4.57 -5.52 -4.35
N GLY A 50 -5.56 -5.63 -5.24
CA GLY A 50 -6.30 -6.87 -5.40
C GLY A 50 -7.67 -6.93 -4.73
N LEU A 51 -8.12 -5.87 -4.09
CA LEU A 51 -9.44 -5.78 -3.46
C LEU A 51 -10.26 -4.66 -4.11
N PRO A 52 -11.58 -4.62 -3.84
CA PRO A 52 -12.37 -3.46 -4.26
C PRO A 52 -11.76 -2.15 -3.74
N ILE A 53 -11.82 -1.12 -4.57
CA ILE A 53 -11.16 0.17 -4.29
C ILE A 53 -11.59 0.73 -2.92
N GLU A 54 -12.88 0.70 -2.62
CA GLU A 54 -13.40 1.23 -1.37
C GLU A 54 -12.86 0.49 -0.15
N THR A 55 -12.73 -0.83 -0.27
CA THR A 55 -12.17 -1.67 0.80
C THR A 55 -10.69 -1.35 1.03
N MET A 56 -9.92 -1.24 -0.04
CA MET A 56 -8.50 -0.89 0.07
C MET A 56 -8.30 0.50 0.66
N HIS A 57 -9.10 1.47 0.22
CA HIS A 57 -9.04 2.83 0.74
C HIS A 57 -9.25 2.85 2.26
N MET A 58 -10.27 2.14 2.73
CA MET A 58 -10.56 2.01 4.17
C MET A 58 -9.41 1.36 4.92
N LEU A 59 -8.90 0.22 4.42
CA LEU A 59 -7.84 -0.52 5.09
C LEU A 59 -6.53 0.26 5.14
N VAL A 60 -6.15 0.91 4.05
CA VAL A 60 -4.94 1.74 4.02
C VAL A 60 -5.04 2.89 5.04
N ASN A 61 -6.18 3.57 5.09
CA ASN A 61 -6.39 4.63 6.08
C ASN A 61 -6.31 4.10 7.51
N ASP A 62 -6.91 2.93 7.79
CA ASP A 62 -6.85 2.32 9.11
C ASP A 62 -5.42 1.96 9.50
N VAL A 63 -4.64 1.42 8.56
CA VAL A 63 -3.24 1.09 8.79
C VAL A 63 -2.42 2.35 9.10
N VAL A 64 -2.61 3.42 8.32
CA VAL A 64 -1.91 4.69 8.56
C VAL A 64 -2.22 5.21 9.98
N LYS A 65 -3.48 5.19 10.37
CA LYS A 65 -3.91 5.65 11.69
C LYS A 65 -3.38 4.79 12.83
N SER A 66 -3.13 3.51 12.58
CA SER A 66 -2.58 2.59 13.58
C SER A 66 -1.10 2.81 13.87
N LYS A 67 -0.42 3.59 13.04
CA LYS A 67 1.02 3.92 13.17
C LYS A 67 1.89 2.68 13.32
N PRO A 68 2.01 1.84 12.28
CA PRO A 68 2.85 0.65 12.34
C PRO A 68 4.31 1.01 12.67
N ASP A 69 4.99 0.10 13.37
CA ASP A 69 6.39 0.28 13.73
C ASP A 69 7.30 -0.21 12.58
N PHE A 70 7.93 0.73 11.89
CA PHE A 70 8.88 0.45 10.81
C PHE A 70 10.34 0.49 11.28
N SER A 71 10.60 0.60 12.59
CA SER A 71 11.95 0.77 13.10
C SER A 71 12.81 -0.49 12.98
N ASN A 72 12.21 -1.67 12.89
CA ASN A 72 12.93 -2.93 12.78
C ASN A 72 13.18 -3.31 11.34
N ILE A 73 14.22 -2.72 10.75
CA ILE A 73 14.59 -2.92 9.34
C ILE A 73 15.09 -4.34 9.03
N ASP A 74 15.43 -5.12 10.05
CA ASP A 74 15.89 -6.50 9.86
C ASP A 74 14.72 -7.47 9.67
N GLU A 75 13.51 -7.08 10.01
CA GLU A 75 12.34 -7.90 9.76
C GLU A 75 11.90 -7.82 8.31
N LYS A 76 11.60 -8.97 7.71
CA LYS A 76 11.15 -9.04 6.33
C LYS A 76 9.77 -8.42 6.14
N TYR A 77 8.96 -8.37 7.18
CA TYR A 77 7.62 -7.83 7.14
C TYR A 77 7.18 -7.36 8.53
N VAL A 78 6.18 -6.48 8.54
CA VAL A 78 5.56 -5.96 9.77
C VAL A 78 4.11 -6.43 9.81
N LEU A 79 3.73 -7.17 10.84
CA LEU A 79 2.34 -7.58 11.05
C LEU A 79 1.53 -6.40 11.59
N VAL A 80 0.32 -6.23 11.06
CA VAL A 80 -0.63 -5.23 11.54
C VAL A 80 -1.85 -5.96 12.06
N LYS A 81 -2.03 -5.94 13.37
CA LYS A 81 -3.07 -6.69 14.06
C LYS A 81 -4.21 -5.77 14.52
N GLY A 82 -5.39 -6.36 14.69
CA GLY A 82 -6.51 -5.66 15.32
C GLY A 82 -7.38 -4.84 14.38
N LEU A 83 -7.10 -4.83 13.08
CA LEU A 83 -7.88 -4.07 12.11
C LEU A 83 -8.91 -4.93 11.36
N LEU A 84 -8.69 -6.23 11.29
CA LEU A 84 -9.60 -7.16 10.61
C LEU A 84 -10.44 -7.94 11.62
N ARG A 85 -11.61 -8.42 11.17
CA ARG A 85 -12.48 -9.28 11.96
C ARG A 85 -11.78 -10.62 12.27
N ASN A 86 -12.20 -11.28 13.32
CA ASN A 86 -11.71 -12.61 13.74
C ASN A 86 -10.21 -12.64 14.05
N ASN A 87 -9.63 -11.49 14.41
CA ASN A 87 -8.19 -11.36 14.70
C ASN A 87 -7.30 -11.73 13.51
N PHE A 88 -7.81 -11.57 12.29
CA PHE A 88 -7.02 -11.78 11.09
C PHE A 88 -5.96 -10.70 10.95
N ASP A 89 -4.84 -11.05 10.32
CA ASP A 89 -3.68 -10.19 10.22
C ASP A 89 -3.55 -9.56 8.84
N LEU A 90 -3.11 -8.30 8.83
CA LEU A 90 -2.52 -7.66 7.65
C LEU A 90 -1.00 -7.69 7.81
N CYS A 91 -0.27 -7.52 6.73
CA CYS A 91 1.18 -7.33 6.86
C CYS A 91 1.70 -6.33 5.84
N LEU A 92 2.79 -5.67 6.21
CA LEU A 92 3.51 -4.74 5.35
C LEU A 92 4.86 -5.34 5.01
N GLN A 93 5.22 -5.31 3.72
CA GLN A 93 6.51 -5.79 3.24
C GLN A 93 7.12 -4.74 2.32
N LYS A 94 8.40 -4.46 2.52
CA LYS A 94 9.11 -3.47 1.70
C LYS A 94 9.20 -3.94 0.25
N LEU A 95 8.90 -3.02 -0.66
CA LEU A 95 9.06 -3.24 -2.10
C LEU A 95 10.33 -2.56 -2.61
N ASP A 96 10.82 -3.07 -3.73
CA ASP A 96 11.87 -2.39 -4.50
C ASP A 96 11.25 -1.19 -5.22
N TYR A 97 11.67 0.01 -4.85
CA TYR A 97 11.16 1.25 -5.42
C TYR A 97 11.30 1.27 -6.96
N ASP A 98 12.44 0.80 -7.48
CA ASP A 98 12.67 0.83 -8.93
C ASP A 98 11.68 -0.02 -9.71
N GLN A 99 11.15 -1.10 -9.11
CA GLN A 99 10.14 -1.94 -9.73
C GLN A 99 8.76 -1.33 -9.69
N ILE A 100 8.42 -0.58 -8.63
CA ILE A 100 7.06 -0.07 -8.43
C ILE A 100 6.86 1.39 -8.88
N LYS A 101 7.93 2.15 -9.08
CA LYS A 101 7.87 3.61 -9.27
C LYS A 101 6.92 4.09 -10.35
N GLU A 102 6.79 3.34 -11.44
CA GLU A 102 5.90 3.73 -12.54
C GLU A 102 4.43 3.59 -12.17
N HIS A 103 4.10 2.70 -11.25
CA HIS A 103 2.74 2.48 -10.77
C HIS A 103 2.32 3.53 -9.73
N ILE A 104 3.27 4.24 -9.13
CA ILE A 104 3.03 5.24 -8.09
C ILE A 104 3.53 6.63 -8.54
N PHE A 105 3.21 7.01 -9.75
CA PHE A 105 3.70 8.22 -10.40
C PHE A 105 3.56 9.47 -9.53
N TYR A 106 2.36 9.72 -8.98
CA TYR A 106 2.13 10.92 -8.17
C TYR A 106 2.92 10.91 -6.86
N CYS A 107 3.10 9.74 -6.27
CA CYS A 107 3.91 9.57 -5.08
C CYS A 107 5.37 9.96 -5.37
N SER A 108 5.90 9.46 -6.47
CA SER A 108 7.27 9.77 -6.91
C SER A 108 7.45 11.26 -7.21
N HIS A 109 6.40 11.90 -7.74
CA HIS A 109 6.43 13.33 -8.07
C HIS A 109 6.44 14.21 -6.81
N PHE A 110 5.68 13.85 -5.77
CA PHE A 110 5.57 14.62 -4.53
C PHE A 110 6.75 14.39 -3.56
N ASN A 111 7.48 13.30 -3.73
CA ASN A 111 8.64 12.96 -2.90
C ASN A 111 9.92 13.08 -3.73
N SER A 112 11.00 13.47 -3.09
CA SER A 112 12.30 13.45 -3.75
C SER A 112 12.69 12.00 -4.03
N PRO A 113 13.12 11.67 -5.28
CA PRO A 113 13.55 10.31 -5.60
C PRO A 113 14.64 9.83 -4.63
N ASN A 114 14.62 8.55 -4.32
CA ASN A 114 15.62 7.85 -3.51
C ASN A 114 15.61 8.20 -2.01
N THR A 115 14.64 8.97 -1.53
CA THR A 115 14.60 9.36 -0.12
C THR A 115 13.49 8.68 0.66
N PHE A 116 12.56 7.99 0.01
CA PHE A 116 11.45 7.33 0.70
C PHE A 116 11.37 5.85 0.34
N SER A 117 10.77 5.08 1.26
CA SER A 117 10.52 3.65 1.07
C SER A 117 9.05 3.43 0.74
N VAL A 118 8.76 2.32 0.04
CA VAL A 118 7.40 1.89 -0.28
C VAL A 118 7.20 0.49 0.28
N TYR A 119 6.09 0.29 0.98
CA TYR A 119 5.70 -1.02 1.52
C TYR A 119 4.37 -1.43 0.90
N GLN A 120 4.24 -2.71 0.57
CA GLN A 120 2.95 -3.26 0.15
C GLN A 120 2.20 -3.76 1.37
N LEU A 121 0.92 -3.40 1.45
CA LEU A 121 0.00 -3.91 2.46
C LEU A 121 -0.68 -5.17 1.90
N TYR A 122 -0.42 -6.31 2.54
CA TYR A 122 -0.99 -7.60 2.16
C TYR A 122 -2.17 -7.97 3.04
N TRP A 123 -3.17 -8.59 2.43
CA TRP A 123 -4.37 -9.08 3.10
C TRP A 123 -4.41 -10.61 3.04
N PRO A 124 -5.02 -11.26 4.07
CA PRO A 124 -5.02 -12.72 4.19
C PRO A 124 -6.13 -13.38 3.39
N ASP A 125 -5.99 -14.70 3.20
CA ASP A 125 -7.07 -15.53 2.70
C ASP A 125 -8.10 -15.79 3.82
N THR A 126 -9.12 -16.62 3.53
CA THR A 126 -10.22 -16.90 4.47
C THR A 126 -9.79 -17.70 5.71
N LYS A 127 -8.57 -18.22 5.71
CA LYS A 127 -8.00 -18.97 6.84
C LYS A 127 -6.88 -18.19 7.55
N ASN A 128 -6.79 -16.90 7.31
CA ASN A 128 -5.77 -16.02 7.83
C ASN A 128 -4.35 -16.37 7.38
N ASN A 129 -4.20 -16.89 6.16
CA ASN A 129 -2.89 -17.09 5.55
C ASN A 129 -2.54 -15.90 4.68
N LEU A 130 -1.41 -15.27 4.96
CA LEU A 130 -0.91 -14.13 4.19
C LEU A 130 -0.13 -14.61 2.96
N PRO A 131 -0.02 -13.79 1.90
CA PRO A 131 0.70 -14.18 0.67
C PRO A 131 2.14 -14.61 0.86
N ILE A 132 2.78 -14.18 1.94
CA ILE A 132 4.14 -14.61 2.30
C ILE A 132 4.20 -16.06 2.77
N SER A 133 3.06 -16.66 3.10
CA SER A 133 2.97 -18.06 3.54
C SER A 133 2.71 -18.97 2.36
N ASN A 134 3.37 -20.15 2.36
CA ASN A 134 3.12 -21.18 1.36
C ASN A 134 1.70 -21.77 1.45
N GLU A 135 1.02 -21.59 2.58
CA GLU A 135 -0.33 -22.10 2.82
C GLU A 135 -1.42 -21.15 2.32
N CYS A 136 -1.06 -19.94 1.88
CA CYS A 136 -2.03 -19.00 1.38
C CYS A 136 -2.68 -19.50 0.09
N ASP A 137 -4.00 -19.27 -0.04
CA ASP A 137 -4.74 -19.56 -1.25
C ASP A 137 -4.05 -18.94 -2.47
N SER A 138 -3.88 -19.71 -3.53
CA SER A 138 -3.14 -19.26 -4.72
C SER A 138 -3.80 -18.08 -5.43
N LYS A 139 -5.12 -17.99 -5.41
CA LYS A 139 -5.85 -16.86 -6.01
C LYS A 139 -5.60 -15.57 -5.21
N VAL A 140 -5.54 -15.68 -3.89
CA VAL A 140 -5.25 -14.54 -3.00
C VAL A 140 -3.81 -14.08 -3.19
N GLN A 141 -2.87 -15.02 -3.28
CA GLN A 141 -1.47 -14.67 -3.59
C GLN A 141 -1.36 -13.96 -4.95
N GLN A 142 -2.00 -14.52 -5.98
CA GLN A 142 -1.91 -13.99 -7.34
C GLN A 142 -2.54 -12.60 -7.46
N ALA A 143 -3.66 -12.35 -6.77
CA ALA A 143 -4.33 -11.05 -6.79
C ALA A 143 -3.44 -9.93 -6.26
N GLN A 144 -2.51 -10.24 -5.38
CA GLN A 144 -1.63 -9.27 -4.72
C GLN A 144 -0.24 -9.19 -5.31
N LYS A 145 0.04 -10.00 -6.32
CA LYS A 145 1.33 -10.04 -6.99
C LYS A 145 1.37 -9.02 -8.12
N TRP A 146 2.47 -8.29 -8.21
CA TRP A 146 2.70 -7.37 -9.31
C TRP A 146 3.31 -8.11 -10.50
N GLU A 147 2.86 -7.76 -11.70
CA GLU A 147 3.50 -8.20 -12.92
C GLU A 147 4.34 -7.04 -13.44
N PHE A 148 5.64 -7.21 -13.35
CA PHE A 148 6.59 -6.22 -13.87
C PHE A 148 7.06 -6.65 -15.24
N ASN A 149 7.10 -5.73 -16.17
CA ASN A 149 7.67 -5.99 -17.48
C ASN A 149 9.19 -6.02 -17.38
N ASP A 150 9.74 -7.22 -17.46
CA ASP A 150 11.19 -7.44 -17.52
C ASP A 150 11.67 -7.18 -18.96
N ASN A 151 11.88 -5.94 -19.30
CA ASN A 151 12.49 -5.58 -20.59
C ASN A 151 13.84 -4.94 -20.36
#